data_baa4b9913050d7b690f91efca17033fa
#
_entry.id   baa4b9913050d7b690f91efca17033fa
#
_cell.length_a   1.000
_cell.length_b   1.000
_cell.length_c   1.000
_cell.angle_alpha   90.00
_cell.angle_beta   90.00
_cell.angle_gamma   90.00
#
_symmetry.space_group_name_H-M   'P 1'
#
loop_
_entity.id
_entity.type
_entity.pdbx_description
1 polymer ?
#
loop_
_entity_poly.entity_id
_entity_poly.type
_entity_poly.pdbx_seq_one_letter_code
_entity_poly.pdbx_strand_id
1 'polypeptide(L)'
;MIPIRDVIPSRTTPGVTITLIALNVLVYLFQLMLTERGQDAFILAFGVVPAYFSLISVLTSMFVHGGLAHLAGNMLFLWIFGDNVEDRLGHGRFIAFYLMCGIAAALAQTALQPDSLVPMVGASGAIAGVMGAYFVLYPQSRVLTLIPLIIFWDVIELPAIFLLGFWFVMQLFSAGAIAVTANTGGGGVAFMAHVAGFVAGAVGVFVFRKKQPPQYWV
;
A
#
# COMPACT_ATOMS: atom_id res chain seq x y z
N MET A 1 6.55 -10.94 -10.17
CA MET A 1 7.30 -9.73 -10.57
C MET A 1 7.55 -8.92 -9.32
N ILE A 2 8.82 -8.64 -9.01
CA ILE A 2 9.21 -7.90 -7.80
C ILE A 2 9.90 -6.61 -8.26
N PRO A 3 9.33 -5.42 -8.02
CA PRO A 3 10.00 -4.16 -8.33
C PRO A 3 11.23 -4.00 -7.43
N ILE A 4 12.34 -3.48 -7.99
CA ILE A 4 13.59 -3.25 -7.27
C ILE A 4 13.80 -1.76 -7.04
N ARG A 5 13.61 -0.95 -8.08
CA ARG A 5 13.68 0.51 -8.04
C ARG A 5 13.02 1.10 -9.29
N ASP A 6 12.61 2.34 -9.20
CA ASP A 6 12.28 3.14 -10.39
C ASP A 6 13.49 3.94 -10.90
N VAL A 7 13.32 4.64 -12.01
CA VAL A 7 14.40 5.43 -12.63
C VAL A 7 14.28 6.93 -12.33
N ILE A 8 13.20 7.39 -11.67
CA ILE A 8 13.00 8.81 -11.38
C ILE A 8 13.75 9.16 -10.09
N PRO A 9 14.75 10.07 -10.13
CA PRO A 9 15.43 10.48 -8.91
C PRO A 9 14.51 11.34 -8.02
N SER A 10 14.59 11.14 -6.71
CA SER A 10 13.99 12.03 -5.74
C SER A 10 14.56 13.45 -5.87
N ARG A 11 13.71 14.45 -5.84
CA ARG A 11 14.10 15.88 -5.89
C ARG A 11 14.34 16.46 -4.50
N THR A 12 13.65 15.95 -3.51
CA THR A 12 13.77 16.35 -2.11
C THR A 12 13.98 15.11 -1.25
N THR A 13 14.49 15.29 -0.02
CA THR A 13 14.56 14.16 0.93
C THR A 13 13.14 13.70 1.27
N PRO A 14 12.78 12.43 1.01
CA PRO A 14 11.42 11.93 1.22
C PRO A 14 11.16 11.64 2.72
N GLY A 15 11.09 12.71 3.52
CA GLY A 15 11.06 12.63 4.98
C GLY A 15 9.86 11.90 5.53
N VAL A 16 8.68 12.05 4.92
CA VAL A 16 7.46 11.35 5.36
C VAL A 16 7.54 9.86 4.99
N THR A 17 7.99 9.53 3.78
CA THR A 17 8.20 8.14 3.35
C THR A 17 9.15 7.41 4.30
N ILE A 18 10.31 8.02 4.61
CA ILE A 18 11.29 7.46 5.55
C ILE A 18 10.67 7.31 6.95
N THR A 19 9.94 8.30 7.42
CA THR A 19 9.29 8.26 8.74
C THR A 19 8.25 7.15 8.82
N LEU A 20 7.41 7.00 7.80
CA LEU A 20 6.42 5.92 7.73
C LEU A 20 7.09 4.54 7.73
N ILE A 21 8.16 4.36 6.95
CA ILE A 21 8.94 3.11 6.95
C ILE A 21 9.50 2.85 8.35
N ALA A 22 10.14 3.83 8.96
CA ALA A 22 10.74 3.68 10.29
C ALA A 22 9.69 3.32 11.35
N LEU A 23 8.53 3.97 11.35
CA LEU A 23 7.44 3.68 12.29
C LEU A 23 6.92 2.24 12.10
N ASN A 24 6.70 1.80 10.87
CA ASN A 24 6.26 0.44 10.58
C ASN A 24 7.27 -0.62 11.07
N VAL A 25 8.55 -0.38 10.81
CA VAL A 25 9.64 -1.26 11.29
C VAL A 25 9.68 -1.29 12.82
N LEU A 26 9.60 -0.13 13.50
CA LEU A 26 9.63 -0.05 14.96
C LEU A 26 8.43 -0.77 15.60
N VAL A 27 7.21 -0.58 15.06
CA VAL A 27 6.02 -1.29 15.55
C VAL A 27 6.18 -2.80 15.36
N TYR A 28 6.71 -3.24 14.22
CA TYR A 28 6.94 -4.66 13.98
C TYR A 28 8.02 -5.25 14.89
N LEU A 29 9.11 -4.53 15.14
CA LEU A 29 10.12 -4.95 16.12
C LEU A 29 9.52 -5.08 17.53
N PHE A 30 8.63 -4.17 17.90
CA PHE A 30 7.88 -4.29 19.16
C PHE A 30 6.98 -5.55 19.14
N GLN A 31 6.27 -5.83 18.04
CA GLN A 31 5.47 -7.06 17.91
C GLN A 31 6.32 -8.33 18.14
N LEU A 32 7.54 -8.38 17.60
CA LEU A 32 8.45 -9.52 17.76
C LEU A 32 8.92 -9.75 19.22
N MET A 33 8.85 -8.73 20.07
CA MET A 33 9.17 -8.86 21.51
C MET A 33 8.04 -9.52 22.32
N LEU A 34 6.84 -9.63 21.72
CA LEU A 34 5.69 -10.24 22.38
C LEU A 34 5.73 -11.76 22.21
N THR A 35 5.09 -12.48 23.14
CA THR A 35 4.81 -13.91 22.95
C THR A 35 3.85 -14.13 21.77
N GLU A 36 3.76 -15.34 21.23
CA GLU A 36 2.82 -15.64 20.13
C GLU A 36 1.39 -15.20 20.47
N ARG A 37 0.89 -15.54 21.66
CA ARG A 37 -0.43 -15.07 22.12
C ARG A 37 -0.52 -13.55 22.24
N GLY A 38 0.57 -12.91 22.62
CA GLY A 38 0.68 -11.45 22.69
C GLY A 38 0.62 -10.82 21.32
N GLN A 39 1.24 -11.43 20.30
CA GLN A 39 1.17 -10.98 18.91
C GLN A 39 -0.25 -11.08 18.36
N ASP A 40 -0.94 -12.19 18.59
CA ASP A 40 -2.35 -12.37 18.17
C ASP A 40 -3.25 -11.32 18.85
N ALA A 41 -3.09 -11.12 20.15
CA ALA A 41 -3.83 -10.09 20.90
C ALA A 41 -3.54 -8.68 20.39
N PHE A 42 -2.29 -8.39 20.02
CA PHE A 42 -1.87 -7.10 19.47
C PHE A 42 -2.51 -6.87 18.07
N ILE A 43 -2.50 -7.88 17.22
CA ILE A 43 -3.14 -7.83 15.89
C ILE A 43 -4.65 -7.60 16.03
N LEU A 44 -5.33 -8.30 16.95
CA LEU A 44 -6.75 -8.11 17.20
C LEU A 44 -7.08 -6.73 17.79
N ALA A 45 -6.24 -6.21 18.67
CA ALA A 45 -6.47 -4.92 19.34
C ALA A 45 -6.25 -3.71 18.42
N PHE A 46 -5.27 -3.78 17.51
CA PHE A 46 -4.85 -2.66 16.67
C PHE A 46 -5.19 -2.83 15.18
N GLY A 47 -5.56 -4.04 14.74
CA GLY A 47 -6.09 -4.30 13.41
C GLY A 47 -7.55 -3.88 13.26
N VAL A 48 -8.01 -3.70 12.03
CA VAL A 48 -9.44 -3.48 11.76
C VAL A 48 -10.14 -4.83 11.72
N VAL A 49 -11.01 -5.08 12.69
CA VAL A 49 -11.94 -6.22 12.67
C VAL A 49 -13.29 -5.69 12.21
N PRO A 50 -13.77 -6.02 10.99
CA PRO A 50 -14.99 -5.46 10.44
C PRO A 50 -16.20 -5.56 11.38
N ALA A 51 -16.43 -6.74 11.98
CA ALA A 51 -17.53 -6.96 12.91
C ALA A 51 -17.46 -6.10 14.20
N TYR A 52 -16.28 -5.60 14.55
CA TYR A 52 -16.02 -4.73 15.72
C TYR A 52 -15.33 -3.43 15.27
N PHE A 53 -15.84 -2.82 14.19
CA PHE A 53 -15.25 -1.65 13.56
C PHE A 53 -14.98 -0.51 14.53
N SER A 54 -13.75 0.03 14.47
CA SER A 54 -13.31 1.20 15.24
C SER A 54 -12.53 2.16 14.34
N LEU A 55 -12.81 3.47 14.44
CA LEU A 55 -12.05 4.49 13.72
C LEU A 55 -10.57 4.53 14.13
N ILE A 56 -10.28 4.21 15.39
CA ILE A 56 -8.90 4.16 15.90
C ILE A 56 -8.16 2.99 15.21
N SER A 57 -8.79 1.83 15.11
CA SER A 57 -8.19 0.66 14.47
C SER A 57 -7.91 0.88 12.99
N VAL A 58 -8.66 1.74 12.29
CA VAL A 58 -8.37 2.12 10.90
C VAL A 58 -6.98 2.77 10.77
N LEU A 59 -6.60 3.63 11.72
CA LEU A 59 -5.29 4.28 11.71
C LEU A 59 -4.19 3.35 12.22
N THR A 60 -4.43 2.65 13.32
CA THR A 60 -3.40 1.79 13.94
C THR A 60 -3.07 0.58 13.08
N SER A 61 -4.05 0.00 12.38
CA SER A 61 -3.87 -1.14 11.50
C SER A 61 -2.84 -0.91 10.38
N MET A 62 -2.67 0.34 9.94
CA MET A 62 -1.69 0.70 8.91
C MET A 62 -0.23 0.48 9.36
N PHE A 63 0.02 0.28 10.66
CA PHE A 63 1.35 0.08 11.22
C PHE A 63 1.58 -1.33 11.75
N VAL A 64 0.53 -2.14 11.90
CA VAL A 64 0.60 -3.53 12.36
C VAL A 64 0.81 -4.45 11.16
N HIS A 65 1.64 -5.50 11.30
CA HIS A 65 1.92 -6.43 10.21
C HIS A 65 1.80 -7.88 10.66
N GLY A 66 1.23 -8.72 9.80
CA GLY A 66 1.01 -10.15 10.06
C GLY A 66 2.25 -11.03 9.87
N GLY A 67 3.43 -10.45 9.51
CA GLY A 67 4.67 -11.21 9.35
C GLY A 67 5.75 -10.43 8.62
N LEU A 68 6.99 -10.93 8.68
CA LEU A 68 8.17 -10.27 8.12
C LEU A 68 8.05 -10.03 6.60
N ALA A 69 7.58 -11.03 5.85
CA ALA A 69 7.42 -10.91 4.40
C ALA A 69 6.37 -9.83 4.04
N HIS A 70 5.30 -9.72 4.85
CA HIS A 70 4.27 -8.70 4.69
C HIS A 70 4.84 -7.29 4.94
N LEU A 71 5.60 -7.09 6.03
CA LEU A 71 6.28 -5.84 6.30
C LEU A 71 7.27 -5.50 5.18
N ALA A 72 8.15 -6.44 4.82
CA ALA A 72 9.19 -6.21 3.82
C ALA A 72 8.60 -5.81 2.46
N GLY A 73 7.53 -6.48 2.03
CA GLY A 73 6.80 -6.12 0.82
C GLY A 73 6.24 -4.71 0.88
N ASN A 74 5.57 -4.35 1.97
CA ASN A 74 5.03 -3.00 2.16
C ASN A 74 6.13 -1.93 2.13
N MET A 75 7.22 -2.13 2.85
CA MET A 75 8.31 -1.16 2.91
C MET A 75 9.03 -1.02 1.56
N LEU A 76 9.19 -2.11 0.82
CA LEU A 76 9.77 -2.10 -0.52
C LEU A 76 8.92 -1.23 -1.49
N PHE A 77 7.61 -1.47 -1.53
CA PHE A 77 6.73 -0.71 -2.43
C PHE A 77 6.62 0.76 -2.00
N LEU A 78 6.57 1.04 -0.70
CA LEU A 78 6.57 2.42 -0.20
C LEU A 78 7.88 3.14 -0.51
N TRP A 79 9.02 2.44 -0.41
CA TRP A 79 10.34 2.99 -0.75
C TRP A 79 10.46 3.35 -2.23
N ILE A 80 9.97 2.47 -3.14
CA ILE A 80 10.11 2.64 -4.59
C ILE A 80 9.20 3.74 -5.15
N PHE A 81 7.97 3.85 -4.63
CA PHE A 81 6.95 4.73 -5.21
C PHE A 81 6.63 5.95 -4.35
N GLY A 82 6.95 5.89 -3.06
CA GLY A 82 6.58 6.91 -2.08
C GLY A 82 7.31 8.22 -2.27
N ASP A 83 8.61 8.17 -2.51
CA ASP A 83 9.46 9.36 -2.64
C ASP A 83 9.03 10.28 -3.78
N ASN A 84 8.75 9.74 -4.96
CA ASN A 84 8.34 10.52 -6.12
C ASN A 84 6.93 11.10 -5.95
N VAL A 85 6.02 10.35 -5.30
CA VAL A 85 4.67 10.86 -4.98
C VAL A 85 4.77 11.93 -3.90
N GLU A 86 5.61 11.75 -2.87
CA GLU A 86 5.88 12.75 -1.84
C GLU A 86 6.44 14.05 -2.43
N ASP A 87 7.40 13.95 -3.35
CA ASP A 87 7.94 15.11 -4.09
C ASP A 87 6.84 15.89 -4.82
N ARG A 88 5.94 15.14 -5.46
CA ARG A 88 4.87 15.71 -6.28
C ARG A 88 3.78 16.40 -5.46
N LEU A 89 3.46 15.86 -4.29
CA LEU A 89 2.46 16.38 -3.38
C LEU A 89 3.04 17.39 -2.39
N GLY A 90 4.28 17.14 -1.94
CA GLY A 90 4.94 17.78 -0.80
C GLY A 90 4.56 17.10 0.51
N HIS A 91 5.47 17.11 1.48
CA HIS A 91 5.44 16.34 2.73
C HIS A 91 4.07 16.37 3.45
N GLY A 92 3.54 17.57 3.74
CA GLY A 92 2.27 17.70 4.49
C GLY A 92 1.05 17.16 3.74
N ARG A 93 1.00 17.33 2.41
CA ARG A 93 -0.09 16.77 1.60
C ARG A 93 0.06 15.27 1.41
N PHE A 94 1.30 14.78 1.33
CA PHE A 94 1.57 13.37 1.17
C PHE A 94 1.10 12.55 2.37
N ILE A 95 1.35 13.01 3.62
CA ILE A 95 0.86 12.29 4.80
C ILE A 95 -0.67 12.29 4.85
N ALA A 96 -1.34 13.42 4.55
CA ALA A 96 -2.80 13.47 4.49
C ALA A 96 -3.37 12.56 3.40
N PHE A 97 -2.74 12.54 2.23
CA PHE A 97 -3.08 11.66 1.12
C PHE A 97 -2.92 10.17 1.47
N TYR A 98 -1.80 9.80 2.08
CA TYR A 98 -1.51 8.45 2.53
C TYR A 98 -2.58 7.93 3.51
N LEU A 99 -2.88 8.73 4.53
CA LEU A 99 -3.91 8.39 5.53
C LEU A 99 -5.30 8.29 4.88
N MET A 100 -5.66 9.22 4.00
CA MET A 100 -6.93 9.17 3.26
C MET A 100 -7.06 7.87 2.45
N CYS A 101 -6.02 7.46 1.73
CA CYS A 101 -6.03 6.22 0.95
C CYS A 101 -6.19 4.99 1.85
N GLY A 102 -5.50 4.95 3.00
CA GLY A 102 -5.63 3.86 3.97
C GLY A 102 -7.03 3.80 4.60
N ILE A 103 -7.63 4.95 4.93
CA ILE A 103 -9.01 5.03 5.42
C ILE A 103 -9.98 4.52 4.36
N ALA A 104 -9.87 4.98 3.11
CA ALA A 104 -10.71 4.52 2.01
C ALA A 104 -10.62 2.99 1.80
N ALA A 105 -9.40 2.46 1.86
CA ALA A 105 -9.13 1.03 1.76
C ALA A 105 -9.81 0.22 2.88
N ALA A 106 -9.65 0.65 4.12
CA ALA A 106 -10.24 -0.02 5.29
C ALA A 106 -11.77 0.02 5.25
N LEU A 107 -12.36 1.16 4.91
CA LEU A 107 -13.81 1.31 4.79
C LEU A 107 -14.39 0.44 3.68
N ALA A 108 -13.76 0.38 2.51
CA ALA A 108 -14.23 -0.43 1.40
C ALA A 108 -14.21 -1.93 1.73
N GLN A 109 -13.15 -2.41 2.37
CA GLN A 109 -13.05 -3.81 2.77
C GLN A 109 -14.08 -4.14 3.87
N THR A 110 -14.25 -3.26 4.86
CA THR A 110 -15.25 -3.43 5.92
C THR A 110 -16.67 -3.46 5.35
N ALA A 111 -16.97 -2.59 4.38
CA ALA A 111 -18.30 -2.56 3.74
C ALA A 111 -18.59 -3.82 2.92
N LEU A 112 -17.54 -4.46 2.36
CA LEU A 112 -17.70 -5.70 1.60
C LEU A 112 -17.92 -6.92 2.51
N GLN A 113 -17.31 -6.95 3.68
CA GLN A 113 -17.35 -8.06 4.63
C GLN A 113 -17.62 -7.56 6.06
N PRO A 114 -18.80 -6.96 6.32
CA PRO A 114 -19.07 -6.28 7.59
C PRO A 114 -19.05 -7.20 8.81
N ASP A 115 -19.37 -8.48 8.62
CA ASP A 115 -19.45 -9.47 9.70
C ASP A 115 -18.12 -10.27 9.88
N SER A 116 -17.07 -9.90 9.17
CA SER A 116 -15.79 -10.61 9.25
C SER A 116 -15.13 -10.40 10.62
N LEU A 117 -14.71 -11.51 11.22
CA LEU A 117 -13.91 -11.55 12.46
C LEU A 117 -12.40 -11.54 12.18
N VAL A 118 -11.99 -11.60 10.91
CA VAL A 118 -10.57 -11.62 10.51
C VAL A 118 -10.02 -10.20 10.58
N PRO A 119 -8.98 -9.94 11.39
CA PRO A 119 -8.37 -8.63 11.48
C PRO A 119 -7.61 -8.28 10.20
N MET A 120 -7.85 -7.07 9.70
CA MET A 120 -7.07 -6.49 8.61
C MET A 120 -5.93 -5.66 9.21
N VAL A 121 -4.72 -5.90 8.74
CA VAL A 121 -3.49 -5.22 9.15
C VAL A 121 -2.60 -4.93 7.95
N GLY A 122 -1.79 -3.91 8.04
CA GLY A 122 -0.78 -3.55 7.06
C GLY A 122 -0.99 -2.18 6.42
N ALA A 123 0.11 -1.58 6.02
CA ALA A 123 0.16 -0.32 5.29
C ALA A 123 -0.38 -0.42 3.86
N SER A 124 -0.64 -1.64 3.38
CA SER A 124 -0.79 -1.96 1.96
C SER A 124 -1.95 -1.23 1.26
N GLY A 125 -3.05 -0.94 1.97
CA GLY A 125 -4.16 -0.16 1.42
C GLY A 125 -3.75 1.30 1.11
N ALA A 126 -3.01 1.94 2.02
CA ALA A 126 -2.46 3.27 1.80
C ALA A 126 -1.37 3.28 0.71
N ILE A 127 -0.49 2.26 0.71
CA ILE A 127 0.55 2.07 -0.31
C ILE A 127 -0.06 1.82 -1.68
N ALA A 128 -1.16 1.06 -1.77
CA ALA A 128 -1.91 0.92 -3.01
C ALA A 128 -2.37 2.28 -3.55
N GLY A 129 -2.78 3.20 -2.66
CA GLY A 129 -3.08 4.58 -3.02
C GLY A 129 -1.86 5.33 -3.57
N VAL A 130 -0.69 5.17 -2.96
CA VAL A 130 0.57 5.73 -3.47
C VAL A 130 0.87 5.17 -4.86
N MET A 131 0.71 3.85 -5.07
CA MET A 131 0.88 3.22 -6.38
C MET A 131 -0.14 3.74 -7.41
N GLY A 132 -1.39 3.97 -7.02
CA GLY A 132 -2.43 4.57 -7.86
C GLY A 132 -2.07 6.00 -8.28
N ALA A 133 -1.54 6.80 -7.36
CA ALA A 133 -1.03 8.13 -7.67
C ALA A 133 0.18 8.08 -8.63
N TYR A 134 1.14 7.18 -8.37
CA TYR A 134 2.30 6.99 -9.23
C TYR A 134 1.90 6.56 -10.65
N PHE A 135 0.94 5.63 -10.77
CA PHE A 135 0.37 5.19 -12.04
C PHE A 135 -0.16 6.36 -12.89
N VAL A 136 -0.81 7.33 -12.27
CA VAL A 136 -1.35 8.54 -12.95
C VAL A 136 -0.26 9.57 -13.25
N LEU A 137 0.67 9.79 -12.31
CA LEU A 137 1.68 10.83 -12.42
C LEU A 137 2.83 10.45 -13.36
N TYR A 138 3.22 9.16 -13.36
CA TYR A 138 4.43 8.68 -14.00
C TYR A 138 4.22 7.40 -14.83
N PRO A 139 3.19 7.36 -15.73
CA PRO A 139 2.81 6.12 -16.43
C PRO A 139 3.92 5.54 -17.30
N GLN A 140 4.79 6.38 -17.84
CA GLN A 140 5.89 6.00 -18.72
C GLN A 140 7.23 5.80 -17.97
N SER A 141 7.28 6.06 -16.66
CA SER A 141 8.47 5.81 -15.87
C SER A 141 8.83 4.34 -15.91
N ARG A 142 10.11 4.05 -15.98
CA ARG A 142 10.60 2.67 -15.99
C ARG A 142 10.87 2.21 -14.57
N VAL A 143 10.48 0.97 -14.30
CA VAL A 143 10.71 0.30 -13.01
C VAL A 143 11.54 -0.96 -13.29
N LEU A 144 12.74 -1.02 -12.71
CA LEU A 144 13.54 -2.24 -12.70
C LEU A 144 12.77 -3.31 -11.93
N THR A 145 12.48 -4.41 -12.61
CA THR A 145 11.62 -5.46 -12.09
C THR A 145 12.30 -6.80 -12.23
N LEU A 146 12.43 -7.51 -11.11
CA LEU A 146 12.90 -8.88 -11.09
C LEU A 146 11.78 -9.82 -11.49
N ILE A 147 12.00 -10.60 -12.52
CA ILE A 147 11.11 -11.66 -12.98
C ILE A 147 11.71 -13.01 -12.61
N PRO A 148 11.16 -13.70 -11.62
CA PRO A 148 11.58 -15.05 -11.29
C PRO A 148 11.00 -16.01 -12.35
N LEU A 149 11.80 -16.40 -13.32
CA LEU A 149 11.54 -17.52 -14.21
C LEU A 149 12.06 -18.79 -13.53
N ILE A 150 11.40 -19.90 -13.74
CA ILE A 150 11.59 -21.16 -12.96
C ILE A 150 13.06 -21.53 -12.71
N ILE A 151 13.95 -21.26 -13.66
CA ILE A 151 15.40 -21.61 -13.58
C ILE A 151 16.28 -20.36 -13.65
N PHE A 152 15.80 -19.26 -14.19
CA PHE A 152 16.56 -18.01 -14.38
C PHE A 152 15.84 -16.84 -13.78
N TRP A 153 16.62 -15.91 -13.22
CA TRP A 153 16.13 -14.65 -12.70
C TRP A 153 16.60 -13.55 -13.64
N ASP A 154 15.68 -12.81 -14.22
CA ASP A 154 15.99 -11.71 -15.13
C ASP A 154 15.51 -10.39 -14.53
N VAL A 155 16.26 -9.33 -14.82
CA VAL A 155 15.92 -7.96 -14.39
C VAL A 155 15.63 -7.14 -15.61
N ILE A 156 14.38 -6.79 -15.80
CA ILE A 156 13.93 -6.00 -16.94
C ILE A 156 13.35 -4.66 -16.49
N GLU A 157 13.44 -3.68 -17.36
CA GLU A 157 12.78 -2.38 -17.18
C GLU A 157 11.36 -2.42 -17.76
N LEU A 158 10.36 -2.27 -16.91
CA LEU A 158 8.96 -2.19 -17.31
C LEU A 158 8.42 -0.77 -17.12
N PRO A 159 7.67 -0.22 -18.09
CA PRO A 159 6.90 1.00 -17.83
C PRO A 159 5.93 0.79 -16.66
N ALA A 160 5.85 1.78 -15.77
CA ALA A 160 5.03 1.70 -14.55
C ALA A 160 3.56 1.37 -14.85
N ILE A 161 3.03 1.87 -15.97
CA ILE A 161 1.65 1.58 -16.38
C ILE A 161 1.38 0.08 -16.55
N PHE A 162 2.33 -0.68 -17.09
CA PHE A 162 2.17 -2.13 -17.26
C PHE A 162 2.36 -2.88 -15.94
N LEU A 163 3.39 -2.52 -15.17
CA LEU A 163 3.67 -3.16 -13.88
C LEU A 163 2.51 -2.96 -12.89
N LEU A 164 2.13 -1.69 -12.67
CA LEU A 164 1.10 -1.33 -11.70
C LEU A 164 -0.31 -1.67 -12.20
N GLY A 165 -0.55 -1.55 -13.51
CA GLY A 165 -1.80 -1.97 -14.13
C GLY A 165 -2.02 -3.48 -14.01
N PHE A 166 -1.00 -4.29 -14.30
CA PHE A 166 -1.06 -5.74 -14.09
C PHE A 166 -1.30 -6.08 -12.61
N TRP A 167 -0.55 -5.45 -11.70
CA TRP A 167 -0.76 -5.64 -10.26
C TRP A 167 -2.20 -5.33 -9.85
N PHE A 168 -2.76 -4.21 -10.31
CA PHE A 168 -4.13 -3.81 -10.02
C PHE A 168 -5.17 -4.81 -10.56
N VAL A 169 -5.01 -5.26 -11.79
CA VAL A 169 -5.89 -6.27 -12.41
C VAL A 169 -5.85 -7.57 -11.60
N MET A 170 -4.67 -8.00 -11.14
CA MET A 170 -4.55 -9.18 -10.28
C MET A 170 -5.27 -9.00 -8.94
N GLN A 171 -5.27 -7.78 -8.36
CA GLN A 171 -6.05 -7.51 -7.14
C GLN A 171 -7.56 -7.63 -7.40
N LEU A 172 -8.05 -7.13 -8.55
CA LEU A 172 -9.47 -7.23 -8.94
C LEU A 172 -9.90 -8.70 -9.09
N PHE A 173 -9.12 -9.52 -9.79
CA PHE A 173 -9.42 -10.93 -9.94
C PHE A 173 -9.44 -11.66 -8.60
N SER A 174 -8.47 -11.39 -7.74
CA SER A 174 -8.38 -12.00 -6.41
C SER A 174 -9.54 -11.57 -5.51
N ALA A 175 -9.92 -10.28 -5.53
CA ALA A 175 -11.08 -9.78 -4.81
C ALA A 175 -12.38 -10.43 -5.30
N GLY A 176 -12.55 -10.57 -6.62
CA GLY A 176 -13.71 -11.24 -7.23
C GLY A 176 -13.80 -12.72 -6.87
N ALA A 177 -12.67 -13.44 -6.89
CA ALA A 177 -12.62 -14.85 -6.53
C ALA A 177 -13.05 -15.07 -5.06
N ILE A 178 -12.59 -14.22 -4.12
CA ILE A 178 -13.01 -14.30 -2.72
C ILE A 178 -14.50 -13.98 -2.56
N ALA A 179 -15.03 -12.99 -3.27
CA ALA A 179 -16.45 -12.64 -3.20
C ALA A 179 -17.35 -13.81 -3.63
N VAL A 180 -16.91 -14.62 -4.61
CA VAL A 180 -17.65 -15.80 -5.09
C VAL A 180 -17.51 -17.00 -4.15
N THR A 181 -16.36 -17.14 -3.46
CA THR A 181 -16.07 -18.27 -2.58
C THR A 181 -16.36 -18.00 -1.10
N ALA A 182 -17.16 -17.00 -0.78
CA ALA A 182 -17.39 -16.36 0.54
C ALA A 182 -17.73 -17.28 1.73
N ASN A 183 -17.55 -18.59 1.62
CA ASN A 183 -17.77 -19.58 2.69
C ASN A 183 -16.48 -20.19 3.26
N THR A 184 -15.30 -19.78 2.83
CA THR A 184 -14.06 -20.32 3.38
C THR A 184 -13.45 -19.32 4.34
N GLY A 185 -13.63 -19.53 5.65
CA GLY A 185 -13.10 -18.70 6.74
C GLY A 185 -11.56 -18.72 6.86
N GLY A 186 -10.86 -18.58 5.74
CA GLY A 186 -9.41 -18.45 5.68
C GLY A 186 -9.00 -16.99 5.69
N GLY A 187 -8.18 -16.60 6.66
CA GLY A 187 -7.52 -15.31 6.67
C GLY A 187 -6.75 -15.10 5.36
N GLY A 188 -7.21 -14.19 4.53
CA GLY A 188 -6.64 -13.88 3.23
C GLY A 188 -6.23 -12.42 3.13
N VAL A 189 -5.51 -12.10 2.07
CA VAL A 189 -5.17 -10.73 1.73
C VAL A 189 -6.46 -9.93 1.50
N ALA A 190 -6.55 -8.72 2.05
CA ALA A 190 -7.68 -7.80 1.87
C ALA A 190 -7.60 -7.14 0.48
N PHE A 191 -7.88 -7.93 -0.57
CA PHE A 191 -7.72 -7.48 -1.96
C PHE A 191 -8.59 -6.28 -2.31
N MET A 192 -9.81 -6.18 -1.75
CA MET A 192 -10.67 -5.02 -1.97
C MET A 192 -10.09 -3.75 -1.32
N ALA A 193 -9.40 -3.86 -0.18
CA ALA A 193 -8.67 -2.74 0.39
C ALA A 193 -7.60 -2.21 -0.58
N HIS A 194 -6.89 -3.11 -1.26
CA HIS A 194 -5.89 -2.71 -2.27
C HIS A 194 -6.54 -2.03 -3.48
N VAL A 195 -7.65 -2.58 -4.00
CA VAL A 195 -8.38 -1.98 -5.13
C VAL A 195 -8.88 -0.59 -4.76
N ALA A 196 -9.55 -0.46 -3.62
CA ALA A 196 -10.11 0.81 -3.17
C ALA A 196 -9.02 1.85 -2.86
N GLY A 197 -7.93 1.43 -2.22
CA GLY A 197 -6.76 2.27 -1.98
C GLY A 197 -6.16 2.81 -3.28
N PHE A 198 -5.92 1.93 -4.25
CA PHE A 198 -5.37 2.29 -5.55
C PHE A 198 -6.26 3.30 -6.29
N VAL A 199 -7.57 3.05 -6.36
CA VAL A 199 -8.53 3.96 -7.00
C VAL A 199 -8.59 5.30 -6.26
N ALA A 200 -8.65 5.28 -4.92
CA ALA A 200 -8.64 6.48 -4.10
C ALA A 200 -7.38 7.33 -4.36
N GLY A 201 -6.22 6.68 -4.52
CA GLY A 201 -4.98 7.33 -4.85
C GLY A 201 -4.93 7.89 -6.27
N ALA A 202 -5.35 7.11 -7.26
CA ALA A 202 -5.39 7.53 -8.66
C ALA A 202 -6.31 8.74 -8.89
N VAL A 203 -7.42 8.82 -8.15
CA VAL A 203 -8.35 9.96 -8.20
C VAL A 203 -7.90 11.09 -7.27
N GLY A 204 -7.52 10.77 -6.04
CA GLY A 204 -7.14 11.75 -5.02
C GLY A 204 -5.92 12.57 -5.40
N VAL A 205 -4.99 12.02 -6.20
CA VAL A 205 -3.79 12.75 -6.62
C VAL A 205 -4.11 14.06 -7.33
N PHE A 206 -5.22 14.17 -8.05
CA PHE A 206 -5.62 15.41 -8.73
C PHE A 206 -5.95 16.55 -7.75
N VAL A 207 -6.40 16.21 -6.54
CA VAL A 207 -6.70 17.17 -5.47
C VAL A 207 -5.42 17.55 -4.70
N PHE A 208 -4.57 16.56 -4.43
CA PHE A 208 -3.41 16.74 -3.54
C PHE A 208 -2.15 17.23 -4.25
N ARG A 209 -1.99 17.02 -5.57
CA ARG A 209 -0.80 17.43 -6.30
C ARG A 209 -0.58 18.95 -6.27
N LYS A 210 0.67 19.38 -6.13
CA LYS A 210 1.04 20.77 -6.30
C LYS A 210 0.79 21.22 -7.74
N LYS A 211 0.26 22.42 -7.93
CA LYS A 211 0.28 23.06 -9.26
C LYS A 211 1.75 23.26 -9.63
N GLN A 212 2.18 22.69 -10.78
CA GLN A 212 3.50 23.02 -11.30
C GLN A 212 3.43 24.45 -11.85
N PRO A 213 4.44 25.29 -11.59
CA PRO A 213 4.59 26.50 -12.36
C PRO A 213 4.74 26.14 -13.84
N PRO A 214 4.25 26.98 -14.77
CA PRO A 214 4.46 26.74 -16.20
C PRO A 214 5.96 26.53 -16.44
N GLN A 215 6.32 25.41 -17.07
CA GLN A 215 7.69 25.23 -17.56
C GLN A 215 7.83 26.15 -18.77
N TYR A 216 8.42 27.33 -18.57
CA TYR A 216 8.89 28.11 -19.67
C TYR A 216 10.13 27.39 -20.22
N TRP A 217 9.99 26.78 -21.39
CA TRP A 217 11.12 26.27 -22.14
C TRP A 217 11.94 27.51 -22.57
N VAL A 218 13.11 27.72 -21.99
CA VAL A 218 14.11 28.67 -22.42
C VAL A 218 15.05 27.98 -23.39
#